data_791247269b992addb9d6b1a687dc0578
#
_entry.id   791247269b992addb9d6b1a687dc0578
#
_cell.length_a   1.000
_cell.length_b   1.000
_cell.length_c   1.000
_cell.angle_alpha   90.00
_cell.angle_beta   90.00
_cell.angle_gamma   90.00
#
_symmetry.space_group_name_H-M   'P 1'
#
loop_
_entity.id
_entity.type
_entity.pdbx_description
1 polymer ?
#
loop_
_entity_poly.entity_id
_entity_poly.type
_entity_poly.pdbx_seq_one_letter_code
_entity_poly.pdbx_strand_id
1 'polypeptide(L)'
;AYNLIAEDYQLPRVHTHLYKRIPTQAGLGGGSADAAYMIRLLDERFRLNMGNAEMERYASKLGADCAFFIRSEISYATGIGDILAPADSESGNLNGYYLVLIKPDIAVSTAEAYATIEPQQPIKCCRDIVKQPIDTWRTELFNDFEVPVFKRYPELKAIKEKLYEKNALYAQMSGSGSTIFGIFGRKPVDIEKTFPNTFTYVCRL
;
A
#
# COMPACT_ATOMS: atom_id res chain seq x y z
N ALA A 1 17.04 7.99 -5.70
CA ALA A 1 16.58 8.14 -7.09
C ALA A 1 17.54 9.02 -7.90
N TYR A 2 17.68 10.30 -7.59
CA TYR A 2 18.51 11.22 -8.38
C TYR A 2 19.94 10.71 -8.62
N ASN A 3 20.68 10.36 -7.58
CA ASN A 3 22.07 9.90 -7.72
C ASN A 3 22.18 8.64 -8.61
N LEU A 4 21.22 7.71 -8.47
CA LEU A 4 21.20 6.48 -9.24
C LEU A 4 21.00 6.73 -10.75
N ILE A 5 20.15 7.69 -11.11
CA ILE A 5 19.94 8.05 -12.53
C ILE A 5 21.10 8.90 -13.04
N ALA A 6 21.70 9.73 -12.20
CA ALA A 6 22.85 10.55 -12.57
C ALA A 6 24.12 9.75 -12.87
N GLU A 7 24.18 8.48 -12.51
CA GLU A 7 25.27 7.56 -12.90
C GLU A 7 25.25 7.26 -14.40
N ASP A 8 24.04 7.14 -14.97
CA ASP A 8 23.86 6.75 -16.38
C ASP A 8 23.49 7.94 -17.28
N TYR A 9 22.95 9.03 -16.72
CA TYR A 9 22.50 10.22 -17.43
C TYR A 9 23.18 11.49 -16.91
N GLN A 10 23.57 12.37 -17.83
CA GLN A 10 24.12 13.68 -17.45
C GLN A 10 23.02 14.61 -16.94
N LEU A 11 22.79 14.59 -15.62
CA LEU A 11 21.78 15.44 -14.98
C LEU A 11 22.41 16.71 -14.40
N PRO A 12 21.80 17.89 -14.57
CA PRO A 12 22.21 19.07 -13.83
C PRO A 12 21.83 18.92 -12.35
N ARG A 13 22.48 19.68 -11.48
CA ARG A 13 22.09 19.75 -10.07
C ARG A 13 20.64 20.22 -9.92
N VAL A 14 19.90 19.58 -9.05
CA VAL A 14 18.50 19.90 -8.77
C VAL A 14 18.30 20.22 -7.29
N HIS A 15 17.36 21.10 -6.99
CA HIS A 15 16.81 21.29 -5.66
C HIS A 15 15.45 20.60 -5.60
N THR A 16 15.27 19.70 -4.64
CA THR A 16 14.03 18.95 -4.46
C THR A 16 13.35 19.40 -3.18
N HIS A 17 12.08 19.80 -3.30
CA HIS A 17 11.19 20.03 -2.16
C HIS A 17 10.18 18.90 -2.06
N LEU A 18 10.21 18.12 -0.98
CA LEU A 18 9.27 17.05 -0.73
C LEU A 18 8.23 17.49 0.31
N TYR A 19 6.98 17.60 -0.13
CA TYR A 19 5.86 17.88 0.76
C TYR A 19 5.11 16.56 1.06
N LYS A 20 5.44 15.95 2.21
CA LYS A 20 4.86 14.69 2.66
C LYS A 20 3.41 14.85 3.13
N ARG A 21 2.47 14.24 2.39
CA ARG A 21 1.06 14.12 2.82
C ARG A 21 0.70 12.71 3.29
N ILE A 22 1.36 11.71 2.72
CA ILE A 22 1.19 10.32 3.15
C ILE A 22 2.01 10.14 4.44
N PRO A 23 1.39 9.69 5.54
CA PRO A 23 2.10 9.45 6.79
C PRO A 23 3.25 8.45 6.60
N THR A 24 4.35 8.68 7.32
CA THR A 24 5.47 7.74 7.36
C THR A 24 5.14 6.53 8.25
N GLN A 25 5.81 5.40 8.03
CA GLN A 25 5.61 4.17 8.82
C GLN A 25 4.12 3.77 8.92
N ALA A 26 3.44 3.88 7.79
CA ALA A 26 2.00 3.68 7.71
C ALA A 26 1.60 2.41 6.95
N GLY A 27 2.54 1.68 6.35
CA GLY A 27 2.21 0.55 5.47
C GLY A 27 1.56 0.96 4.13
N LEU A 28 1.70 2.23 3.74
CA LEU A 28 1.09 2.79 2.52
C LEU A 28 2.07 2.97 1.35
N GLY A 29 3.28 2.47 1.46
CA GLY A 29 4.30 2.58 0.40
C GLY A 29 4.71 4.03 0.08
N GLY A 30 4.45 5.01 0.96
CA GLY A 30 4.67 6.43 0.68
C GLY A 30 6.10 6.78 0.31
N GLY A 31 7.10 6.16 0.93
CA GLY A 31 8.52 6.36 0.58
C GLY A 31 8.86 5.77 -0.78
N SER A 32 8.31 4.59 -1.10
CA SER A 32 8.47 3.93 -2.40
C SER A 32 7.80 4.71 -3.53
N ALA A 33 6.63 5.30 -3.25
CA ALA A 33 5.96 6.21 -4.16
C ALA A 33 6.82 7.46 -4.42
N ASP A 34 7.35 8.13 -3.37
CA ASP A 34 8.21 9.30 -3.53
C ASP A 34 9.43 8.97 -4.42
N ALA A 35 10.05 7.80 -4.23
CA ALA A 35 11.19 7.36 -5.02
C ALA A 35 10.83 7.15 -6.49
N ALA A 36 9.73 6.45 -6.77
CA ALA A 36 9.25 6.17 -8.13
C ALA A 36 8.83 7.45 -8.85
N TYR A 37 8.08 8.32 -8.17
CA TYR A 37 7.68 9.61 -8.75
C TYR A 37 8.87 10.54 -8.99
N MET A 38 9.92 10.47 -8.18
CA MET A 38 11.17 11.19 -8.45
C MET A 38 11.82 10.70 -9.76
N ILE A 39 11.83 9.39 -10.03
CA ILE A 39 12.33 8.83 -11.30
C ILE A 39 11.52 9.39 -12.48
N ARG A 40 10.19 9.30 -12.41
CA ARG A 40 9.28 9.82 -13.44
C ARG A 40 9.47 11.32 -13.66
N LEU A 41 9.61 12.09 -12.58
CA LEU A 41 9.84 13.55 -12.65
C LEU A 41 11.15 13.90 -13.34
N LEU A 42 12.23 13.15 -13.08
CA LEU A 42 13.52 13.34 -13.74
C LEU A 42 13.44 13.01 -15.23
N ASP A 43 12.79 11.88 -15.58
CA ASP A 43 12.55 11.51 -16.97
C ASP A 43 11.79 12.60 -17.74
N GLU A 44 10.65 13.04 -17.19
CA GLU A 44 9.83 14.09 -17.80
C GLU A 44 10.58 15.43 -17.89
N ARG A 45 11.22 15.85 -16.81
CA ARG A 45 11.87 17.17 -16.70
C ARG A 45 13.06 17.29 -17.63
N PHE A 46 13.84 16.22 -17.78
CA PHE A 46 15.07 16.22 -18.57
C PHE A 46 14.96 15.48 -19.88
N ARG A 47 13.76 14.98 -20.22
CA ARG A 47 13.47 14.27 -21.49
C ARG A 47 14.43 13.10 -21.71
N LEU A 48 14.62 12.27 -20.68
CA LEU A 48 15.55 11.15 -20.74
C LEU A 48 15.02 10.03 -21.66
N ASN A 49 13.72 10.06 -21.98
CA ASN A 49 13.00 9.09 -22.81
C ASN A 49 13.12 7.63 -22.29
N MET A 50 13.11 7.47 -20.98
CA MET A 50 13.08 6.15 -20.35
C MET A 50 11.70 5.51 -20.54
N GLY A 51 11.68 4.28 -21.00
CA GLY A 51 10.44 3.47 -20.98
C GLY A 51 10.11 2.97 -19.57
N ASN A 52 8.85 2.54 -19.36
CA ASN A 52 8.43 2.02 -18.04
C ASN A 52 9.36 0.91 -17.53
N ALA A 53 9.76 -0.04 -18.38
CA ALA A 53 10.65 -1.13 -18.00
C ALA A 53 12.02 -0.65 -17.48
N GLU A 54 12.54 0.43 -18.04
CA GLU A 54 13.79 1.02 -17.60
C GLU A 54 13.61 1.76 -16.25
N MET A 55 12.54 2.53 -16.11
CA MET A 55 12.20 3.19 -14.85
C MET A 55 11.96 2.17 -13.73
N GLU A 56 11.28 1.05 -14.01
CA GLU A 56 11.07 -0.05 -13.08
C GLU A 56 12.40 -0.68 -12.64
N ARG A 57 13.36 -0.82 -13.56
CA ARG A 57 14.71 -1.33 -13.25
C ARG A 57 15.47 -0.40 -12.28
N TYR A 58 15.35 0.93 -12.44
CA TYR A 58 15.91 1.88 -11.47
C TYR A 58 15.15 1.82 -10.14
N ALA A 59 13.83 1.77 -10.19
CA ALA A 59 12.98 1.74 -9.01
C ALA A 59 13.26 0.52 -8.14
N SER A 60 13.41 -0.68 -8.73
CA SER A 60 13.72 -1.93 -8.02
C SER A 60 15.04 -1.88 -7.25
N LYS A 61 16.01 -1.07 -7.69
CA LYS A 61 17.26 -0.86 -6.95
C LYS A 61 17.09 0.00 -5.68
N LEU A 62 15.99 0.75 -5.58
CA LEU A 62 15.69 1.63 -4.44
C LEU A 62 14.86 0.93 -3.36
N GLY A 63 14.04 -0.04 -3.76
CA GLY A 63 13.23 -0.82 -2.85
C GLY A 63 12.24 -1.71 -3.60
N ALA A 64 11.83 -2.82 -2.96
CA ALA A 64 10.96 -3.83 -3.57
C ALA A 64 9.65 -3.21 -4.09
N ASP A 65 9.00 -2.35 -3.30
CA ASP A 65 7.71 -1.76 -3.67
C ASP A 65 7.84 -0.59 -4.69
N CYS A 66 9.06 -0.08 -4.96
CA CYS A 66 9.20 1.12 -5.80
C CYS A 66 8.76 0.90 -7.25
N ALA A 67 9.03 -0.29 -7.79
CA ALA A 67 8.67 -0.63 -9.18
C ALA A 67 7.16 -0.56 -9.43
N PHE A 68 6.34 -0.94 -8.44
CA PHE A 68 4.88 -0.85 -8.50
C PHE A 68 4.40 0.58 -8.83
N PHE A 69 5.02 1.59 -8.20
CA PHE A 69 4.59 2.99 -8.35
C PHE A 69 5.01 3.64 -9.67
N ILE A 70 5.79 2.95 -10.51
CA ILE A 70 6.08 3.43 -11.87
C ILE A 70 4.80 3.39 -12.72
N ARG A 71 4.03 2.32 -12.67
CA ARG A 71 2.74 2.20 -13.39
C ARG A 71 1.54 2.50 -12.51
N SER A 72 1.60 2.15 -11.23
CA SER A 72 0.47 2.26 -10.30
C SER A 72 -0.77 1.50 -10.79
N GLU A 73 -0.57 0.33 -11.37
CA GLU A 73 -1.62 -0.55 -11.88
C GLU A 73 -1.86 -1.70 -10.90
N ILE A 74 -3.10 -2.21 -10.87
CA ILE A 74 -3.43 -3.37 -10.02
C ILE A 74 -2.54 -4.54 -10.42
N SER A 75 -1.76 -5.04 -9.49
CA SER A 75 -0.75 -6.06 -9.75
C SER A 75 -0.73 -7.13 -8.67
N TYR A 76 -0.39 -8.34 -9.07
CA TYR A 76 -0.05 -9.43 -8.18
C TYR A 76 1.47 -9.47 -8.02
N ALA A 77 1.96 -9.32 -6.80
CA ALA A 77 3.38 -9.33 -6.49
C ALA A 77 3.81 -10.68 -5.94
N THR A 78 4.96 -11.16 -6.38
CA THR A 78 5.63 -12.38 -5.90
C THR A 78 7.08 -12.10 -5.52
N GLY A 79 7.81 -13.12 -5.08
CA GLY A 79 9.17 -12.94 -4.58
C GLY A 79 9.16 -12.18 -3.25
N ILE A 80 9.98 -11.15 -3.16
CA ILE A 80 9.99 -10.21 -2.03
C ILE A 80 9.06 -9.00 -2.25
N GLY A 81 8.12 -9.08 -3.23
CA GLY A 81 7.25 -8.01 -3.68
C GLY A 81 7.75 -7.27 -4.92
N ASP A 82 8.81 -7.74 -5.54
CA ASP A 82 9.53 -7.11 -6.66
C ASP A 82 9.15 -7.68 -8.03
N ILE A 83 8.54 -8.86 -8.08
CA ILE A 83 8.07 -9.48 -9.32
C ILE A 83 6.58 -9.17 -9.48
N LEU A 84 6.27 -8.23 -10.35
CA LEU A 84 4.91 -7.75 -10.59
C LEU A 84 4.31 -8.42 -11.82
N ALA A 85 3.12 -8.99 -11.66
CA ALA A 85 2.29 -9.47 -12.75
C ALA A 85 0.98 -8.66 -12.78
N PRO A 86 0.48 -8.23 -13.95
CA PRO A 86 -0.81 -7.58 -14.02
C PRO A 86 -1.90 -8.44 -13.37
N ALA A 87 -2.80 -7.80 -12.64
CA ALA A 87 -3.98 -8.50 -12.14
C ALA A 87 -4.93 -8.78 -13.30
N ASP A 88 -5.67 -9.90 -13.20
CA ASP A 88 -6.70 -10.22 -14.19
C ASP A 88 -7.81 -9.15 -14.14
N SER A 89 -8.48 -8.90 -15.27
CA SER A 89 -9.57 -7.91 -15.38
C SER A 89 -10.73 -8.16 -14.41
N GLU A 90 -10.87 -9.39 -13.92
CA GLU A 90 -11.89 -9.80 -12.96
C GLU A 90 -11.44 -9.60 -11.50
N SER A 91 -10.14 -9.30 -11.29
CA SER A 91 -9.59 -9.16 -9.95
C SER A 91 -10.03 -7.85 -9.31
N GLY A 92 -10.75 -7.96 -8.19
CA GLY A 92 -10.98 -6.84 -7.29
C GLY A 92 -11.67 -5.62 -7.92
N ASN A 93 -12.71 -5.82 -8.74
CA ASN A 93 -13.49 -4.69 -9.24
C ASN A 93 -14.18 -3.98 -8.07
N LEU A 94 -13.51 -2.95 -7.56
CA LEU A 94 -13.98 -2.12 -6.45
C LEU A 94 -14.62 -0.81 -6.92
N ASN A 95 -14.92 -0.68 -8.22
CA ASN A 95 -15.57 0.53 -8.77
C ASN A 95 -16.88 0.82 -8.04
N GLY A 96 -16.98 2.04 -7.52
CA GLY A 96 -18.17 2.51 -6.81
C GLY A 96 -18.15 2.23 -5.30
N TYR A 97 -17.23 1.43 -4.81
CA TYR A 97 -17.01 1.28 -3.37
C TYR A 97 -16.29 2.50 -2.77
N TYR A 98 -16.24 2.56 -1.46
CA TYR A 98 -15.52 3.59 -0.72
C TYR A 98 -14.37 2.94 0.06
N LEU A 99 -13.19 3.53 -0.06
CA LEU A 99 -12.03 3.20 0.75
C LEU A 99 -11.92 4.16 1.92
N VAL A 100 -11.72 3.60 3.11
CA VAL A 100 -11.37 4.34 4.32
C VAL A 100 -10.01 3.91 4.78
N LEU A 101 -9.13 4.86 5.05
CA LEU A 101 -7.82 4.61 5.67
C LEU A 101 -7.83 5.24 7.07
N ILE A 102 -7.45 4.47 8.08
CA ILE A 102 -7.27 4.93 9.46
C ILE A 102 -5.84 4.63 9.87
N LYS A 103 -5.05 5.67 10.11
CA LYS A 103 -3.68 5.55 10.61
C LYS A 103 -3.60 6.24 11.98
N PRO A 104 -3.53 5.47 13.07
CA PRO A 104 -3.32 6.02 14.40
C PRO A 104 -1.88 6.51 14.58
N ASP A 105 -1.61 7.20 15.67
CA ASP A 105 -0.24 7.61 16.03
C ASP A 105 0.57 6.44 16.60
N ILE A 106 0.65 5.36 15.82
CA ILE A 106 1.42 4.15 16.11
C ILE A 106 2.38 3.94 14.95
N ALA A 107 3.67 3.87 15.24
CA ALA A 107 4.70 3.55 14.27
C ALA A 107 5.06 2.07 14.38
N VAL A 108 4.81 1.29 13.32
CA VAL A 108 5.26 -0.11 13.23
C VAL A 108 6.53 -0.16 12.41
N SER A 109 7.59 -0.72 13.01
CA SER A 109 8.84 -0.98 12.29
C SER A 109 8.63 -2.12 11.31
N THR A 110 8.84 -1.87 10.02
CA THR A 110 8.78 -2.91 8.99
C THR A 110 9.76 -4.05 9.28
N ALA A 111 10.98 -3.71 9.72
CA ALA A 111 11.99 -4.72 10.07
C ALA A 111 11.54 -5.61 11.24
N GLU A 112 10.93 -5.04 12.30
CA GLU A 112 10.40 -5.82 13.41
C GLU A 112 9.19 -6.68 12.97
N ALA A 113 8.32 -6.16 12.12
CA ALA A 113 7.18 -6.93 11.61
C ALA A 113 7.67 -8.15 10.82
N TYR A 114 8.66 -7.98 9.94
CA TYR A 114 9.28 -9.10 9.20
C TYR A 114 10.01 -10.08 10.11
N ALA A 115 10.63 -9.63 11.20
CA ALA A 115 11.32 -10.51 12.15
C ALA A 115 10.36 -11.38 12.99
N THR A 116 9.09 -11.02 13.07
CA THR A 116 8.09 -11.68 13.94
C THR A 116 7.00 -12.42 13.16
N ILE A 117 6.95 -12.26 11.83
CA ILE A 117 5.97 -12.93 11.00
C ILE A 117 6.30 -14.42 10.85
N GLU A 118 5.29 -15.26 10.93
CA GLU A 118 5.34 -16.68 10.60
C GLU A 118 4.46 -16.92 9.36
N PRO A 119 5.04 -16.83 8.15
CA PRO A 119 4.27 -16.96 6.92
C PRO A 119 3.56 -18.31 6.86
N GLN A 120 2.28 -18.30 6.56
CA GLN A 120 1.48 -19.50 6.36
C GLN A 120 1.20 -19.70 4.88
N GLN A 121 1.27 -20.95 4.43
CA GLN A 121 0.81 -21.26 3.07
C GLN A 121 -0.71 -21.26 3.06
N PRO A 122 -1.37 -20.35 2.34
CA PRO A 122 -2.81 -20.30 2.33
C PRO A 122 -3.39 -21.50 1.56
N ILE A 123 -4.57 -21.95 1.96
CA ILE A 123 -5.33 -22.99 1.26
C ILE A 123 -5.73 -22.51 -0.14
N LYS A 124 -6.06 -21.22 -0.26
CA LYS A 124 -6.45 -20.56 -1.51
C LYS A 124 -5.57 -19.34 -1.75
N CYS A 125 -5.10 -19.20 -2.98
CA CYS A 125 -4.28 -18.05 -3.37
C CYS A 125 -5.10 -16.75 -3.26
N CYS A 126 -4.49 -15.68 -2.75
CA CYS A 126 -5.14 -14.37 -2.68
C CYS A 126 -5.60 -13.88 -4.05
N ARG A 127 -4.90 -14.24 -5.14
CA ARG A 127 -5.29 -13.96 -6.53
C ARG A 127 -6.67 -14.53 -6.89
N ASP A 128 -7.03 -15.69 -6.33
CA ASP A 128 -8.32 -16.32 -6.57
C ASP A 128 -9.40 -15.76 -5.63
N ILE A 129 -9.00 -15.40 -4.40
CA ILE A 129 -9.93 -14.83 -3.43
C ILE A 129 -10.43 -13.46 -3.88
N VAL A 130 -9.57 -12.60 -4.43
CA VAL A 130 -9.96 -11.25 -4.85
C VAL A 130 -10.91 -11.24 -6.07
N LYS A 131 -11.09 -12.37 -6.75
CA LYS A 131 -12.11 -12.55 -7.81
C LYS A 131 -13.50 -12.87 -7.27
N GLN A 132 -13.58 -13.25 -6.00
CA GLN A 132 -14.85 -13.59 -5.36
C GLN A 132 -15.56 -12.33 -4.86
N PRO A 133 -16.86 -12.44 -4.51
CA PRO A 133 -17.59 -11.35 -3.87
C PRO A 133 -16.87 -10.85 -2.61
N ILE A 134 -16.83 -9.54 -2.42
CA ILE A 134 -16.05 -8.89 -1.35
C ILE A 134 -16.46 -9.32 0.06
N ASP A 135 -17.68 -9.74 0.27
CA ASP A 135 -18.20 -10.25 1.55
C ASP A 135 -17.55 -11.56 1.97
N THR A 136 -16.99 -12.32 1.03
CA THR A 136 -16.24 -13.57 1.33
C THR A 136 -14.82 -13.27 1.81
N TRP A 137 -14.24 -12.10 1.48
CA TRP A 137 -12.86 -11.77 1.78
C TRP A 137 -12.54 -11.74 3.28
N ARG A 138 -13.54 -11.40 4.09
CA ARG A 138 -13.37 -11.35 5.55
C ARG A 138 -12.86 -12.65 6.16
N THR A 139 -13.23 -13.79 5.59
CA THR A 139 -12.91 -15.14 6.09
C THR A 139 -11.82 -15.84 5.32
N GLU A 140 -11.37 -15.29 4.20
CA GLU A 140 -10.43 -15.96 3.30
C GLU A 140 -9.16 -15.14 3.01
N LEU A 141 -9.24 -13.81 3.01
CA LEU A 141 -8.12 -12.93 2.69
C LEU A 141 -7.53 -12.34 3.96
N PHE A 142 -6.33 -12.77 4.31
CA PHE A 142 -5.64 -12.38 5.54
C PHE A 142 -4.31 -11.68 5.24
N ASN A 143 -3.85 -10.89 6.19
CA ASN A 143 -2.51 -10.33 6.23
C ASN A 143 -1.77 -10.97 7.40
N ASP A 144 -0.77 -11.79 7.10
CA ASP A 144 0.00 -12.53 8.11
C ASP A 144 0.69 -11.61 9.14
N PHE A 145 0.98 -10.36 8.78
CA PHE A 145 1.50 -9.38 9.73
C PHE A 145 0.50 -9.02 10.83
N GLU A 146 -0.80 -9.21 10.64
CA GLU A 146 -1.79 -8.83 11.66
C GLU A 146 -1.61 -9.60 12.97
N VAL A 147 -1.26 -10.88 12.90
CA VAL A 147 -1.13 -11.72 14.10
C VAL A 147 -0.09 -11.16 15.07
N PRO A 148 1.19 -10.99 14.71
CA PRO A 148 2.20 -10.46 15.61
C PRO A 148 2.00 -8.97 15.90
N VAL A 149 1.59 -8.18 14.93
CA VAL A 149 1.40 -6.73 15.10
C VAL A 149 0.23 -6.43 16.03
N PHE A 150 -0.92 -7.11 15.89
CA PHE A 150 -2.06 -6.91 16.77
C PHE A 150 -1.83 -7.43 18.20
N LYS A 151 -0.97 -8.44 18.36
CA LYS A 151 -0.52 -8.86 19.69
C LYS A 151 0.26 -7.76 20.40
N ARG A 152 1.10 -7.02 19.67
CA ARG A 152 1.91 -5.93 20.22
C ARG A 152 1.12 -4.61 20.33
N TYR A 153 0.23 -4.35 19.39
CA TYR A 153 -0.56 -3.12 19.28
C TYR A 153 -2.05 -3.47 19.16
N PRO A 154 -2.72 -3.86 20.27
CA PRO A 154 -4.12 -4.28 20.24
C PRO A 154 -5.08 -3.20 19.77
N GLU A 155 -4.68 -1.93 19.83
CA GLU A 155 -5.44 -0.79 19.31
C GLU A 155 -5.69 -0.90 17.82
N LEU A 156 -4.76 -1.47 17.04
CA LEU A 156 -4.93 -1.68 15.60
C LEU A 156 -6.03 -2.70 15.33
N LYS A 157 -6.09 -3.76 16.13
CA LYS A 157 -7.18 -4.75 16.07
C LYS A 157 -8.52 -4.09 16.37
N ALA A 158 -8.57 -3.25 17.40
CA ALA A 158 -9.80 -2.53 17.79
C ALA A 158 -10.28 -1.59 16.66
N ILE A 159 -9.37 -0.93 15.94
CA ILE A 159 -9.71 -0.12 14.77
C ILE A 159 -10.34 -1.01 13.67
N LYS A 160 -9.76 -2.18 13.37
CA LYS A 160 -10.30 -3.12 12.39
C LYS A 160 -11.71 -3.59 12.76
N GLU A 161 -11.90 -3.99 14.01
CA GLU A 161 -13.21 -4.40 14.54
C GLU A 161 -14.23 -3.26 14.42
N LYS A 162 -13.81 -2.04 14.76
CA LYS A 162 -14.66 -0.84 14.70
C LYS A 162 -15.06 -0.50 13.26
N LEU A 163 -14.21 -0.72 12.27
CA LEU A 163 -14.59 -0.57 10.87
C LEU A 163 -15.70 -1.56 10.47
N TYR A 164 -15.63 -2.82 10.92
CA TYR A 164 -16.71 -3.78 10.71
C TYR A 164 -18.01 -3.38 11.42
N GLU A 165 -17.95 -2.86 12.67
CA GLU A 165 -19.12 -2.31 13.35
C GLU A 165 -19.77 -1.13 12.59
N LYS A 166 -18.96 -0.42 11.80
CA LYS A 166 -19.42 0.65 10.91
C LYS A 166 -19.86 0.15 9.53
N ASN A 167 -20.07 -1.16 9.37
CA ASN A 167 -20.50 -1.85 8.16
C ASN A 167 -19.46 -1.84 7.02
N ALA A 168 -18.17 -1.90 7.33
CA ALA A 168 -17.17 -2.27 6.33
C ALA A 168 -17.47 -3.69 5.83
N LEU A 169 -17.46 -3.88 4.52
CA LEU A 169 -17.57 -5.19 3.90
C LEU A 169 -16.28 -6.00 4.10
N TYR A 170 -15.16 -5.28 4.05
CA TYR A 170 -13.84 -5.82 4.30
C TYR A 170 -12.98 -4.79 5.03
N ALA A 171 -12.14 -5.24 5.96
CA ALA A 171 -11.15 -4.40 6.61
C ALA A 171 -9.89 -5.21 6.91
N GLN A 172 -8.72 -4.59 6.72
CA GLN A 172 -7.42 -5.23 6.91
C GLN A 172 -6.34 -4.19 7.21
N MET A 173 -5.25 -4.62 7.82
CA MET A 173 -4.05 -3.82 7.94
C MET A 173 -3.32 -3.75 6.59
N SER A 174 -2.84 -2.57 6.23
CA SER A 174 -2.06 -2.35 5.00
C SER A 174 -0.58 -2.68 5.22
N GLY A 175 -0.06 -3.65 4.48
CA GLY A 175 1.34 -4.09 4.59
C GLY A 175 1.71 -4.47 6.03
N SER A 176 2.85 -3.99 6.50
CA SER A 176 3.32 -4.18 7.88
C SER A 176 2.68 -3.24 8.91
N GLY A 177 1.74 -2.40 8.49
CA GLY A 177 1.03 -1.45 9.34
C GLY A 177 1.68 -0.06 9.39
N SER A 178 1.12 0.83 10.16
CA SER A 178 -0.01 0.70 11.11
C SER A 178 -1.37 1.06 10.52
N THR A 179 -1.49 1.43 9.24
CA THR A 179 -2.76 1.80 8.65
C THR A 179 -3.70 0.59 8.60
N ILE A 180 -4.93 0.78 9.06
CA ILE A 180 -6.02 -0.15 8.83
C ILE A 180 -6.91 0.47 7.75
N PHE A 181 -7.24 -0.31 6.73
CA PHE A 181 -8.20 0.13 5.73
C PHE A 181 -9.51 -0.63 5.83
N GLY A 182 -10.58 0.00 5.37
CA GLY A 182 -11.91 -0.61 5.24
C GLY A 182 -12.52 -0.28 3.88
N ILE A 183 -13.21 -1.26 3.30
CA ILE A 183 -13.96 -1.12 2.06
C ILE A 183 -15.44 -1.14 2.38
N PHE A 184 -16.18 -0.16 1.86
CA PHE A 184 -17.58 0.07 2.15
C PHE A 184 -18.39 0.14 0.85
N GLY A 185 -19.58 -0.45 0.84
CA GLY A 185 -20.50 -0.34 -0.30
C GLY A 185 -21.19 1.02 -0.42
N ARG A 186 -21.16 1.83 0.65
CA ARG A 186 -21.72 3.19 0.68
C ARG A 186 -20.75 4.10 1.46
N LYS A 187 -20.77 5.41 1.14
CA LYS A 187 -19.95 6.37 1.87
C LYS A 187 -20.26 6.32 3.36
N PRO A 188 -19.30 5.98 4.21
CA PRO A 188 -19.51 5.93 5.65
C PRO A 188 -19.69 7.34 6.21
N VAL A 189 -20.57 7.47 7.21
CA VAL A 189 -20.85 8.74 7.88
C VAL A 189 -20.04 8.83 9.16
N ASP A 190 -19.58 10.04 9.49
CA ASP A 190 -18.91 10.37 10.75
C ASP A 190 -17.67 9.50 11.09
N ILE A 191 -16.96 9.03 10.06
CA ILE A 191 -15.76 8.20 10.24
C ILE A 191 -14.70 8.96 11.06
N GLU A 192 -14.44 10.22 10.73
CA GLU A 192 -13.45 11.05 11.43
C GLU A 192 -13.78 11.23 12.92
N LYS A 193 -15.08 11.36 13.25
CA LYS A 193 -15.54 11.42 14.64
C LYS A 193 -15.40 10.07 15.36
N THR A 194 -15.50 8.97 14.60
CA THR A 194 -15.36 7.62 15.14
C THR A 194 -13.91 7.31 15.52
N PHE A 195 -12.96 7.88 14.79
CA PHE A 195 -11.52 7.68 15.00
C PHE A 195 -10.81 9.03 15.25
N PRO A 196 -11.07 9.67 16.39
CA PRO A 196 -10.42 10.94 16.72
C PRO A 196 -8.91 10.74 16.88
N ASN A 197 -8.14 11.79 16.58
CA ASN A 197 -6.67 11.81 16.69
C ASN A 197 -5.95 10.78 15.79
N THR A 198 -6.59 10.39 14.70
CA THR A 198 -5.97 9.55 13.66
C THR A 198 -5.89 10.30 12.34
N PHE A 199 -4.91 9.95 11.51
CA PHE A 199 -5.02 10.31 10.11
C PHE A 199 -6.15 9.48 9.50
N THR A 200 -7.16 10.16 9.00
CA THR A 200 -8.31 9.53 8.34
C THR A 200 -8.41 10.03 6.91
N TYR A 201 -8.57 9.12 5.96
CA TYR A 201 -8.79 9.46 4.56
C TYR A 201 -9.91 8.61 3.99
N VAL A 202 -10.81 9.24 3.25
CA VAL A 202 -11.97 8.57 2.61
C VAL A 202 -12.01 8.96 1.15
N CYS A 203 -12.04 7.97 0.26
CA CYS A 203 -12.25 8.21 -1.17
C CYS A 203 -13.23 7.19 -1.77
N ARG A 204 -13.79 7.54 -2.92
CA ARG A 204 -14.51 6.60 -3.78
C ARG A 204 -13.52 5.97 -4.75
N LEU A 205 -13.60 4.65 -4.90
CA LEU A 205 -12.84 3.88 -5.86
C LEU A 205 -13.52 3.83 -7.23
#